data_4c84dd7eefe41059a10eb65dd50b6897
#
_entry.id   4c84dd7eefe41059a10eb65dd50b6897
#
_cell.length_a   1.000
_cell.length_b   1.000
_cell.length_c   1.000
_cell.angle_alpha   90.00
_cell.angle_beta   90.00
_cell.angle_gamma   90.00
#
_symmetry.space_group_name_H-M   'P 1'
#
loop_
_entity.id
_entity.type
_entity.pdbx_description
1 polymer ?
#
loop_
_entity_poly.entity_id
_entity_poly.type
_entity_poly.pdbx_seq_one_letter_code
_entity_poly.pdbx_strand_id
1 'polypeptide(L)'
;MTNSSFRLLPLAVALATSFAAHATDEQKLAELENKVAILEAKELNSVADKFSFNGFASLNMQLGNNSHGFMKSQNKVRFDEGSLIGLQGEFEVNDSTSAVVQMVARGNKKENWTPDVEWAFLSHKVTPNLTVRGGKLRLPLFMYSDYLEVGYAQTSVRVPSEVYGSVVLTSLTGGDFIYDVELDDSTVSFQGFVGSQKLSASKHSYNADTQFDDIAGGVINWTDDTWTLRTVYAQAVVSSTTNWNVKNKPPILNTTFNDEKAKFYGVGGRYDNGNLSLVSEVTRTTVEGFYHDVDSAYLTTAYRVNEFTPYVTVTHMESTDDAERNNQVKRQYVNMVKNPSAATKYAFGSAAAISSNMNIQRTTYSIGTRWDFMPNIALKGDVSYLTNFGSTNGGVNASYKNEDNILYTVKVDAVF
;
A
#
# COMPACT_ATOMS: atom_id res chain seq x y z
N MET A 1 29.50 14.07 -16.88
CA MET A 1 29.71 14.01 -18.36
C MET A 1 30.34 12.66 -18.67
N THR A 2 29.55 11.67 -18.98
CA THR A 2 29.96 10.47 -19.73
C THR A 2 28.70 9.90 -20.37
N ASN A 3 28.57 10.11 -21.67
CA ASN A 3 27.52 9.54 -22.51
C ASN A 3 27.65 8.02 -22.54
N SER A 4 26.64 7.30 -22.05
CA SER A 4 26.44 5.89 -22.40
C SER A 4 25.46 5.82 -23.58
N SER A 5 25.97 5.98 -24.78
CA SER A 5 25.24 5.69 -26.01
C SER A 5 25.08 4.19 -26.15
N PHE A 6 23.85 3.75 -26.22
CA PHE A 6 23.42 2.37 -26.45
C PHE A 6 24.07 1.85 -27.76
N ARG A 7 24.70 0.67 -27.67
CA ARG A 7 25.39 -0.01 -28.76
C ARG A 7 24.38 -0.68 -29.71
N LEU A 8 23.75 0.08 -30.58
CA LEU A 8 23.07 -0.44 -31.78
C LEU A 8 23.82 -0.08 -33.07
N LEU A 9 25.08 0.32 -32.95
CA LEU A 9 25.88 0.79 -34.10
C LEU A 9 26.56 -0.28 -34.99
N PRO A 10 26.58 -1.60 -34.74
CA PRO A 10 27.35 -2.46 -35.67
C PRO A 10 26.59 -2.87 -36.94
N LEU A 11 25.25 -2.75 -37.00
CA LEU A 11 24.54 -3.19 -38.20
C LEU A 11 24.46 -2.13 -39.32
N ALA A 12 24.36 -0.86 -38.95
CA ALA A 12 24.32 0.25 -39.92
C ALA A 12 25.69 0.49 -40.59
N VAL A 13 26.79 0.31 -39.83
CA VAL A 13 28.15 0.50 -40.34
C VAL A 13 28.54 -0.64 -41.28
N ALA A 14 28.08 -1.87 -41.08
CA ALA A 14 28.38 -3.00 -41.98
C ALA A 14 27.71 -2.89 -43.36
N LEU A 15 26.59 -2.18 -43.48
CA LEU A 15 25.92 -1.92 -44.76
C LEU A 15 26.57 -0.75 -45.53
N ALA A 16 27.15 0.23 -44.86
CA ALA A 16 27.79 1.38 -45.48
C ALA A 16 29.18 1.04 -46.08
N THR A 17 29.89 0.01 -45.60
CA THR A 17 31.25 -0.34 -46.06
C THR A 17 31.26 -1.28 -47.25
N SER A 18 30.14 -1.88 -47.63
CA SER A 18 30.07 -2.80 -48.80
C SER A 18 29.77 -2.09 -50.15
N PHE A 19 29.50 -0.79 -50.17
CA PHE A 19 29.15 -0.04 -51.38
C PHE A 19 30.16 1.04 -51.78
N ALA A 20 31.39 1.04 -51.28
CA ALA A 20 32.44 2.01 -51.61
C ALA A 20 33.18 1.66 -52.88
N ALA A 21 32.52 1.15 -53.89
CA ALA A 21 33.12 0.94 -55.19
C ALA A 21 32.13 1.26 -56.32
N HIS A 22 31.80 2.53 -56.49
CA HIS A 22 31.54 3.18 -57.79
C HIS A 22 31.00 4.59 -57.52
N ALA A 23 31.75 5.57 -57.93
CA ALA A 23 31.47 7.00 -57.82
C ALA A 23 30.43 7.44 -58.85
N THR A 24 29.14 7.21 -58.59
CA THR A 24 28.01 7.82 -59.31
C THR A 24 26.70 7.75 -58.55
N ASP A 25 26.68 7.95 -57.24
CA ASP A 25 25.37 7.86 -56.59
C ASP A 25 25.29 8.64 -55.26
N GLU A 26 25.72 9.93 -55.26
CA GLU A 26 25.38 10.84 -54.15
C GLU A 26 23.85 10.87 -53.89
N GLN A 27 23.04 10.76 -54.93
CA GLN A 27 21.59 10.68 -54.80
C GLN A 27 21.09 9.36 -54.17
N LYS A 28 21.71 8.22 -54.48
CA LYS A 28 21.35 6.94 -53.85
C LYS A 28 21.87 6.85 -52.42
N LEU A 29 23.01 7.45 -52.09
CA LEU A 29 23.51 7.53 -50.72
C LEU A 29 22.57 8.37 -49.87
N ALA A 30 22.15 9.54 -50.35
CA ALA A 30 21.19 10.43 -49.68
C ALA A 30 19.80 9.75 -49.54
N GLU A 31 19.36 8.96 -50.54
CA GLU A 31 18.12 8.18 -50.46
C GLU A 31 18.22 7.04 -49.44
N LEU A 32 19.37 6.36 -49.36
CA LEU A 32 19.64 5.33 -48.37
C LEU A 32 19.74 5.90 -46.95
N GLU A 33 20.43 7.02 -46.77
CA GLU A 33 20.50 7.74 -45.49
C GLU A 33 19.12 8.20 -45.04
N ASN A 34 18.29 8.69 -45.94
CA ASN A 34 16.92 9.07 -45.65
C ASN A 34 16.03 7.86 -45.32
N LYS A 35 16.18 6.72 -46.00
CA LYS A 35 15.49 5.46 -45.66
C LYS A 35 15.93 4.90 -44.29
N VAL A 36 17.24 4.96 -43.99
CA VAL A 36 17.76 4.57 -42.68
C VAL A 36 17.21 5.47 -41.60
N ALA A 37 17.21 6.78 -41.77
CA ALA A 37 16.63 7.73 -40.82
C ALA A 37 15.11 7.53 -40.62
N ILE A 38 14.36 7.22 -41.70
CA ILE A 38 12.94 6.89 -41.61
C ILE A 38 12.72 5.56 -40.89
N LEU A 39 13.55 4.53 -41.12
CA LEU A 39 13.46 3.23 -40.44
C LEU A 39 13.85 3.37 -38.97
N GLU A 40 14.91 4.12 -38.65
CA GLU A 40 15.30 4.42 -37.27
C GLU A 40 14.21 5.22 -36.53
N ALA A 41 13.62 6.24 -37.19
CA ALA A 41 12.49 6.99 -36.60
C ALA A 41 11.25 6.14 -36.42
N LYS A 42 10.97 5.20 -37.34
CA LYS A 42 9.84 4.26 -37.23
C LYS A 42 10.08 3.22 -36.14
N GLU A 43 11.31 2.76 -35.98
CA GLU A 43 11.69 1.83 -34.91
C GLU A 43 11.63 2.51 -33.54
N LEU A 44 12.14 3.74 -33.44
CA LEU A 44 12.01 4.57 -32.22
C LEU A 44 10.56 4.85 -31.85
N ASN A 45 9.71 5.20 -32.83
CA ASN A 45 8.29 5.39 -32.58
C ASN A 45 7.61 4.07 -32.16
N SER A 46 7.95 2.94 -32.78
CA SER A 46 7.39 1.62 -32.40
C SER A 46 7.83 1.18 -31.01
N VAL A 47 8.99 1.63 -30.54
CA VAL A 47 9.46 1.39 -29.15
C VAL A 47 8.77 2.35 -28.20
N ALA A 48 8.59 3.63 -28.57
CA ALA A 48 7.89 4.61 -27.76
C ALA A 48 6.42 4.22 -27.51
N ASP A 49 5.76 3.67 -28.54
CA ASP A 49 4.37 3.19 -28.46
C ASP A 49 4.18 2.01 -27.48
N LYS A 50 5.26 1.31 -27.13
CA LYS A 50 5.26 0.22 -26.14
C LYS A 50 5.36 0.70 -24.70
N PHE A 51 5.62 1.98 -24.47
CA PHE A 51 5.69 2.56 -23.14
C PHE A 51 4.45 3.37 -22.84
N SER A 52 3.80 3.07 -21.72
CA SER A 52 2.77 3.91 -21.15
C SER A 52 3.21 4.43 -19.77
N PHE A 53 2.89 5.69 -19.49
CA PHE A 53 3.19 6.32 -18.22
C PHE A 53 1.92 6.94 -17.65
N ASN A 54 1.68 6.68 -16.37
CA ASN A 54 0.59 7.26 -15.62
C ASN A 54 1.14 7.84 -14.33
N GLY A 55 0.55 8.93 -13.86
CA GLY A 55 0.94 9.54 -12.62
C GLY A 55 -0.25 9.91 -11.75
N PHE A 56 0.02 10.05 -10.47
CA PHE A 56 -0.93 10.54 -9.50
C PHE A 56 -0.23 11.37 -8.43
N ALA A 57 -0.93 12.34 -7.89
CA ALA A 57 -0.42 13.18 -6.82
C ALA A 57 -1.53 13.49 -5.82
N SER A 58 -1.15 13.61 -4.56
CA SER A 58 -2.01 14.06 -3.47
C SER A 58 -1.30 15.12 -2.65
N LEU A 59 -1.96 16.23 -2.39
CA LEU A 59 -1.54 17.22 -1.41
C LEU A 59 -2.55 17.24 -0.26
N ASN A 60 -2.11 16.86 0.92
CA ASN A 60 -2.95 16.77 2.11
C ASN A 60 -2.60 17.84 3.13
N MET A 61 -3.61 18.46 3.70
CA MET A 61 -3.52 19.36 4.83
C MET A 61 -4.38 18.81 5.96
N GLN A 62 -3.79 18.65 7.15
CA GLN A 62 -4.53 18.15 8.31
C GLN A 62 -4.23 18.94 9.58
N LEU A 63 -5.23 18.97 10.48
CA LEU A 63 -5.18 19.64 11.78
C LEU A 63 -5.97 18.81 12.80
N GLY A 64 -5.35 18.44 13.92
CA GLY A 64 -6.07 17.90 15.08
C GLY A 64 -6.57 19.04 15.98
N ASN A 65 -7.75 18.88 16.60
CA ASN A 65 -8.19 19.81 17.66
C ASN A 65 -7.24 19.82 18.86
N ASN A 66 -6.51 18.72 19.04
CA ASN A 66 -5.42 18.55 20.01
C ASN A 66 -4.30 17.68 19.39
N SER A 67 -3.25 17.35 20.15
CA SER A 67 -2.13 16.53 19.67
C SER A 67 -2.36 15.04 19.96
N HIS A 68 -3.56 14.52 19.64
CA HIS A 68 -3.95 13.12 19.91
C HIS A 68 -3.13 12.09 19.12
N GLY A 69 -2.48 12.46 18.03
CA GLY A 69 -1.53 11.60 17.32
C GLY A 69 -2.15 10.60 16.33
N PHE A 70 -3.48 10.52 16.21
CA PHE A 70 -4.13 9.74 15.14
C PHE A 70 -3.71 10.29 13.78
N MET A 71 -3.28 9.41 12.87
CA MET A 71 -2.66 9.83 11.60
C MET A 71 -1.54 10.87 11.80
N LYS A 72 -0.78 10.75 12.90
CA LYS A 72 0.26 11.69 13.34
C LYS A 72 -0.20 13.15 13.47
N SER A 73 -1.50 13.36 13.69
CA SER A 73 -2.07 14.70 13.87
C SER A 73 -1.52 15.40 15.09
N GLN A 74 -1.48 16.72 15.00
CA GLN A 74 -1.06 17.65 16.05
C GLN A 74 -2.02 18.84 16.07
N ASN A 75 -2.03 19.60 17.17
CA ASN A 75 -2.72 20.88 17.24
C ASN A 75 -1.94 21.97 16.47
N LYS A 76 -1.65 21.66 15.22
CA LYS A 76 -1.08 22.56 14.21
C LYS A 76 -1.30 21.97 12.82
N VAL A 77 -1.36 22.82 11.82
CA VAL A 77 -1.50 22.39 10.43
C VAL A 77 -0.26 21.61 9.99
N ARG A 78 -0.49 20.48 9.32
CA ARG A 78 0.56 19.64 8.71
C ARG A 78 0.19 19.33 7.27
N PHE A 79 1.23 19.25 6.41
CA PHE A 79 1.10 18.95 5.00
C PHE A 79 1.83 17.66 4.58
N ASP A 80 2.61 17.07 5.48
CA ASP A 80 3.48 15.93 5.18
C ASP A 80 2.73 14.59 5.20
N GLU A 81 1.75 14.42 6.10
CA GLU A 81 0.99 13.18 6.21
C GLU A 81 -0.07 13.09 5.13
N GLY A 82 -0.06 11.99 4.35
CA GLY A 82 -0.99 11.77 3.24
C GLY A 82 -0.67 12.52 1.94
N SER A 83 0.39 13.38 1.92
CA SER A 83 0.90 13.98 0.69
C SER A 83 1.87 13.03 0.01
N LEU A 84 1.66 12.82 -1.30
CA LEU A 84 2.47 11.89 -2.10
C LEU A 84 2.44 12.24 -3.58
N ILE A 85 3.40 11.70 -4.32
CA ILE A 85 3.40 11.65 -5.77
C ILE A 85 3.82 10.25 -6.20
N GLY A 86 3.13 9.67 -7.17
CA GLY A 86 3.44 8.37 -7.75
C GLY A 86 3.52 8.41 -9.25
N LEU A 87 4.40 7.59 -9.81
CA LEU A 87 4.57 7.37 -11.23
C LEU A 87 4.56 5.87 -11.51
N GLN A 88 3.81 5.47 -12.51
CA GLN A 88 3.78 4.10 -13.01
C GLN A 88 4.19 4.09 -14.47
N GLY A 89 5.15 3.24 -14.80
CA GLY A 89 5.53 2.89 -16.16
C GLY A 89 5.15 1.45 -16.47
N GLU A 90 4.61 1.23 -17.66
CA GLU A 90 4.39 -0.08 -18.23
C GLU A 90 5.09 -0.18 -19.58
N PHE A 91 5.78 -1.28 -19.78
CA PHE A 91 6.45 -1.61 -21.02
C PHE A 91 5.86 -2.91 -21.61
N GLU A 92 5.31 -2.82 -22.79
CA GLU A 92 4.82 -3.97 -23.55
C GLU A 92 5.99 -4.69 -24.22
N VAL A 93 6.41 -5.82 -23.63
CA VAL A 93 7.48 -6.68 -24.22
C VAL A 93 6.99 -7.31 -25.51
N ASN A 94 5.76 -7.83 -25.48
CA ASN A 94 5.02 -8.37 -26.63
C ASN A 94 3.53 -8.38 -26.30
N ASP A 95 2.67 -8.86 -27.22
CA ASP A 95 1.20 -8.85 -27.10
C ASP A 95 0.65 -9.55 -25.84
N SER A 96 1.43 -10.42 -25.22
CA SER A 96 1.01 -11.18 -24.03
C SER A 96 1.84 -10.87 -22.79
N THR A 97 2.93 -10.08 -22.90
CA THR A 97 3.87 -9.87 -21.79
C THR A 97 4.14 -8.40 -21.61
N SER A 98 3.95 -7.91 -20.40
CA SER A 98 4.32 -6.55 -20.00
C SER A 98 5.19 -6.53 -18.73
N ALA A 99 5.97 -5.47 -18.58
CA ALA A 99 6.73 -5.14 -17.38
C ALA A 99 6.15 -3.87 -16.76
N VAL A 100 5.82 -3.91 -15.47
CA VAL A 100 5.21 -2.77 -14.76
C VAL A 100 6.09 -2.37 -13.59
N VAL A 101 6.33 -1.06 -13.44
CA VAL A 101 7.02 -0.48 -12.29
C VAL A 101 6.24 0.72 -11.79
N GLN A 102 5.97 0.75 -10.48
CA GLN A 102 5.40 1.93 -9.82
C GLN A 102 6.31 2.40 -8.70
N MET A 103 6.57 3.70 -8.66
CA MET A 103 7.32 4.38 -7.61
C MET A 103 6.44 5.44 -6.96
N VAL A 104 6.54 5.55 -5.62
CA VAL A 104 5.80 6.55 -4.85
C VAL A 104 6.73 7.26 -3.86
N ALA A 105 6.75 8.58 -3.92
CA ALA A 105 7.40 9.45 -2.93
C ALA A 105 6.34 10.03 -1.98
N ARG A 106 6.59 9.94 -0.66
CA ARG A 106 5.65 10.39 0.39
C ARG A 106 6.29 11.43 1.28
N GLY A 107 5.53 12.47 1.62
CA GLY A 107 5.98 13.57 2.49
C GLY A 107 6.29 13.17 3.93
N ASN A 108 5.68 12.08 4.41
CA ASN A 108 5.79 11.63 5.81
C ASN A 108 6.95 10.66 6.10
N LYS A 109 7.78 10.33 5.11
CA LYS A 109 8.95 9.46 5.30
C LYS A 109 10.06 10.15 6.06
N LYS A 110 10.94 9.35 6.67
CA LYS A 110 12.10 9.84 7.45
C LYS A 110 13.01 10.73 6.60
N GLU A 111 13.19 10.35 5.35
CA GLU A 111 13.83 11.15 4.31
C GLU A 111 12.72 11.65 3.38
N ASN A 112 12.16 12.81 3.69
CA ASN A 112 11.01 13.37 3.01
C ASN A 112 11.12 13.25 1.48
N TRP A 113 10.06 12.73 0.88
CA TRP A 113 9.95 12.56 -0.58
C TRP A 113 10.94 11.58 -1.23
N THR A 114 11.62 10.72 -0.46
CA THR A 114 12.41 9.63 -1.05
C THR A 114 11.47 8.62 -1.72
N PRO A 115 11.62 8.34 -3.03
CA PRO A 115 10.79 7.40 -3.72
C PRO A 115 11.05 5.95 -3.28
N ASP A 116 9.97 5.18 -3.15
CA ASP A 116 10.02 3.72 -3.02
C ASP A 116 9.41 3.07 -4.24
N VAL A 117 9.93 1.91 -4.59
CA VAL A 117 9.29 1.02 -5.53
C VAL A 117 8.14 0.31 -4.81
N GLU A 118 6.90 0.61 -5.14
CA GLU A 118 5.72 -0.07 -4.57
C GLU A 118 5.51 -1.43 -5.19
N TRP A 119 5.61 -1.52 -6.52
CA TRP A 119 5.65 -2.78 -7.27
C TRP A 119 6.60 -2.70 -8.46
N ALA A 120 7.10 -3.86 -8.85
CA ALA A 120 7.93 -4.08 -10.03
C ALA A 120 7.80 -5.54 -10.44
N PHE A 121 7.08 -5.83 -11.51
CA PHE A 121 6.79 -7.20 -11.91
C PHE A 121 6.68 -7.37 -13.42
N LEU A 122 6.82 -8.63 -13.85
CA LEU A 122 6.43 -9.08 -15.18
C LEU A 122 5.03 -9.69 -15.11
N SER A 123 4.20 -9.36 -16.09
CA SER A 123 2.86 -9.92 -16.29
C SER A 123 2.84 -10.67 -17.61
N HIS A 124 2.28 -11.89 -17.62
CA HIS A 124 2.14 -12.70 -18.82
C HIS A 124 0.73 -13.30 -18.92
N LYS A 125 0.04 -13.01 -20.01
CA LYS A 125 -1.24 -13.62 -20.36
C LYS A 125 -1.00 -14.98 -20.96
N VAL A 126 -1.22 -16.05 -20.18
CA VAL A 126 -1.06 -17.44 -20.62
C VAL A 126 -2.20 -17.85 -21.56
N THR A 127 -3.41 -17.40 -21.22
CA THR A 127 -4.63 -17.50 -22.03
C THR A 127 -5.40 -16.18 -21.92
N PRO A 128 -6.46 -15.95 -22.71
CA PRO A 128 -7.31 -14.76 -22.53
C PRO A 128 -7.83 -14.57 -21.10
N ASN A 129 -8.05 -15.66 -20.38
CA ASN A 129 -8.64 -15.67 -19.05
C ASN A 129 -7.63 -15.92 -17.92
N LEU A 130 -6.36 -16.27 -18.23
CA LEU A 130 -5.34 -16.58 -17.23
C LEU A 130 -4.13 -15.67 -17.40
N THR A 131 -3.87 -14.87 -16.39
CA THR A 131 -2.66 -14.04 -16.26
C THR A 131 -1.81 -14.55 -15.10
N VAL A 132 -0.50 -14.63 -15.29
CA VAL A 132 0.48 -14.91 -14.25
C VAL A 132 1.42 -13.72 -14.09
N ARG A 133 1.78 -13.38 -12.84
CA ARG A 133 2.70 -12.27 -12.57
C ARG A 133 3.81 -12.72 -11.62
N GLY A 134 5.00 -12.15 -11.78
CA GLY A 134 6.15 -12.44 -10.93
C GLY A 134 7.01 -11.22 -10.69
N GLY A 135 7.43 -11.01 -9.44
CA GLY A 135 8.23 -9.87 -9.03
C GLY A 135 7.78 -9.30 -7.68
N LYS A 136 7.92 -7.99 -7.49
CA LYS A 136 7.34 -7.29 -6.35
C LYS A 136 5.90 -6.88 -6.70
N LEU A 137 4.94 -7.53 -6.06
CA LEU A 137 3.52 -7.41 -6.32
C LEU A 137 2.81 -6.71 -5.16
N ARG A 138 1.68 -6.05 -5.43
CA ARG A 138 0.77 -5.58 -4.39
C ARG A 138 0.13 -6.79 -3.68
N LEU A 139 0.04 -6.72 -2.37
CA LEU A 139 -0.67 -7.74 -1.58
C LEU A 139 -2.19 -7.46 -1.62
N PRO A 140 -3.00 -8.34 -2.22
CA PRO A 140 -4.40 -8.04 -2.53
C PRO A 140 -5.34 -8.36 -1.35
N LEU A 141 -5.13 -7.77 -0.18
CA LEU A 141 -5.92 -8.04 1.03
C LEU A 141 -7.24 -7.28 1.09
N PHE A 142 -7.29 -6.04 0.58
CA PHE A 142 -8.41 -5.11 0.76
C PHE A 142 -9.03 -4.71 -0.57
N MET A 143 -10.25 -4.16 -0.53
CA MET A 143 -10.97 -3.67 -1.72
C MET A 143 -10.17 -2.62 -2.51
N TYR A 144 -9.43 -1.75 -1.82
CA TYR A 144 -8.64 -0.68 -2.44
C TYR A 144 -7.16 -1.03 -2.61
N SER A 145 -6.73 -2.31 -2.39
CA SER A 145 -5.31 -2.68 -2.44
C SER A 145 -4.62 -2.20 -3.72
N ASP A 146 -5.20 -2.43 -4.89
CA ASP A 146 -4.56 -2.16 -6.19
C ASP A 146 -4.38 -0.66 -6.48
N TYR A 147 -5.19 0.21 -5.86
CA TYR A 147 -5.15 1.67 -6.03
C TYR A 147 -5.12 2.43 -4.71
N LEU A 148 -4.54 1.81 -3.68
CA LEU A 148 -4.44 2.36 -2.33
C LEU A 148 -3.81 3.76 -2.32
N GLU A 149 -2.80 3.99 -3.14
CA GLU A 149 -2.06 5.26 -3.22
C GLU A 149 -2.73 6.29 -4.16
N VAL A 150 -3.65 5.85 -5.03
CA VAL A 150 -4.31 6.71 -6.00
C VAL A 150 -5.49 7.39 -5.32
N GLY A 151 -5.22 8.50 -4.63
CA GLY A 151 -6.24 9.24 -3.88
C GLY A 151 -7.45 9.62 -4.75
N TYR A 152 -7.23 10.02 -6.00
CA TYR A 152 -8.29 10.37 -6.93
C TYR A 152 -9.34 9.25 -7.15
N ALA A 153 -8.92 7.98 -7.10
CA ALA A 153 -9.82 6.83 -7.23
C ALA A 153 -10.72 6.58 -5.99
N GLN A 154 -10.45 7.26 -4.88
CA GLN A 154 -11.20 7.12 -3.63
C GLN A 154 -12.19 8.26 -3.47
N THR A 155 -13.38 8.00 -2.92
CA THR A 155 -14.38 9.04 -2.61
C THR A 155 -13.96 9.85 -1.39
N SER A 156 -13.50 9.18 -0.32
CA SER A 156 -13.07 9.81 0.93
C SER A 156 -11.66 10.38 0.84
N VAL A 157 -11.28 11.26 1.76
CA VAL A 157 -9.92 11.83 1.84
C VAL A 157 -8.85 10.76 2.09
N ARG A 158 -9.23 9.65 2.72
CA ARG A 158 -8.36 8.49 3.00
C ARG A 158 -9.17 7.21 3.08
N VAL A 159 -8.52 6.08 2.87
CA VAL A 159 -9.10 4.77 3.21
C VAL A 159 -9.26 4.64 4.72
N PRO A 160 -10.24 3.86 5.21
CA PRO A 160 -10.46 3.63 6.64
C PRO A 160 -9.23 3.01 7.32
N SER A 161 -8.54 3.80 8.16
CA SER A 161 -7.28 3.39 8.80
C SER A 161 -7.45 2.23 9.77
N GLU A 162 -8.65 2.02 10.30
CA GLU A 162 -9.00 0.93 11.20
C GLU A 162 -8.89 -0.43 10.50
N VAL A 163 -9.27 -0.50 9.24
CA VAL A 163 -9.17 -1.71 8.41
C VAL A 163 -7.82 -1.78 7.72
N TYR A 164 -7.43 -0.74 6.98
CA TYR A 164 -6.20 -0.72 6.16
C TYR A 164 -4.92 -0.61 6.99
N GLY A 165 -5.00 -0.17 8.23
CA GLY A 165 -3.89 -0.12 9.18
C GLY A 165 -3.71 -1.40 10.02
N SER A 166 -4.62 -2.39 9.92
CA SER A 166 -4.53 -3.64 10.65
C SER A 166 -3.40 -4.56 10.16
N VAL A 167 -2.98 -4.40 8.90
CA VAL A 167 -1.84 -5.11 8.30
C VAL A 167 -0.82 -4.09 7.81
N VAL A 168 0.42 -4.21 8.28
CA VAL A 168 1.52 -3.29 7.90
C VAL A 168 2.12 -3.62 6.53
N LEU A 169 1.81 -4.79 5.99
CA LEU A 169 2.34 -5.32 4.74
C LEU A 169 1.46 -4.91 3.57
N THR A 170 2.01 -4.19 2.59
CA THR A 170 1.29 -3.74 1.40
C THR A 170 1.73 -4.43 0.11
N SER A 171 2.87 -5.11 0.12
CA SER A 171 3.45 -5.78 -1.04
C SER A 171 4.16 -7.06 -0.63
N LEU A 172 4.37 -7.96 -1.59
CA LEU A 172 5.19 -9.16 -1.46
C LEU A 172 6.14 -9.28 -2.65
N THR A 173 7.24 -9.99 -2.48
CA THR A 173 8.09 -10.46 -3.58
C THR A 173 7.80 -11.93 -3.81
N GLY A 174 7.33 -12.28 -5.02
CA GLY A 174 6.86 -13.62 -5.31
C GLY A 174 6.12 -13.70 -6.64
N GLY A 175 5.05 -14.45 -6.67
CA GLY A 175 4.20 -14.60 -7.85
C GLY A 175 2.74 -14.73 -7.51
N ASP A 176 1.91 -14.44 -8.49
CA ASP A 176 0.48 -14.68 -8.43
C ASP A 176 -0.08 -15.16 -9.79
N PHE A 177 -1.31 -15.63 -9.75
CA PHE A 177 -2.12 -15.84 -10.93
C PHE A 177 -3.49 -15.19 -10.74
N ILE A 178 -4.08 -14.74 -11.83
CA ILE A 178 -5.45 -14.24 -11.92
C ILE A 178 -6.17 -15.03 -13.00
N TYR A 179 -7.31 -15.63 -12.65
CA TYR A 179 -8.14 -16.38 -13.57
C TYR A 179 -9.57 -15.82 -13.54
N ASP A 180 -9.99 -15.29 -14.69
CA ASP A 180 -11.28 -14.64 -14.87
C ASP A 180 -12.26 -15.59 -15.56
N VAL A 181 -13.47 -15.72 -15.00
CA VAL A 181 -14.59 -16.46 -15.58
C VAL A 181 -15.68 -15.44 -15.92
N GLU A 182 -15.84 -15.22 -17.21
CA GLU A 182 -16.91 -14.36 -17.72
C GLU A 182 -18.22 -15.11 -17.70
N LEU A 183 -19.25 -14.53 -17.11
CA LEU A 183 -20.65 -14.94 -17.13
C LEU A 183 -21.43 -13.92 -17.96
N ASP A 184 -22.70 -14.18 -18.27
CA ASP A 184 -23.48 -13.33 -19.18
C ASP A 184 -23.44 -11.84 -18.79
N ASP A 185 -23.71 -11.52 -17.50
CA ASP A 185 -23.78 -10.15 -16.98
C ASP A 185 -22.78 -9.88 -15.83
N SER A 186 -21.84 -10.77 -15.59
CA SER A 186 -20.90 -10.63 -14.46
C SER A 186 -19.59 -11.38 -14.70
N THR A 187 -18.58 -11.06 -13.89
CA THR A 187 -17.28 -11.73 -13.92
C THR A 187 -16.93 -12.27 -12.53
N VAL A 188 -16.45 -13.50 -12.47
CA VAL A 188 -15.83 -14.06 -11.27
C VAL A 188 -14.33 -14.16 -11.50
N SER A 189 -13.55 -13.50 -10.64
CA SER A 189 -12.09 -13.49 -10.68
C SER A 189 -11.52 -14.27 -9.49
N PHE A 190 -10.62 -15.20 -9.78
CA PHE A 190 -9.87 -15.96 -8.79
C PHE A 190 -8.41 -15.51 -8.84
N GLN A 191 -7.87 -15.06 -7.71
CA GLN A 191 -6.45 -14.73 -7.60
C GLN A 191 -5.82 -15.59 -6.51
N GLY A 192 -4.69 -16.25 -6.80
CA GLY A 192 -3.87 -16.94 -5.82
C GLY A 192 -2.48 -16.33 -5.82
N PHE A 193 -1.85 -16.15 -4.66
CA PHE A 193 -0.54 -15.51 -4.52
C PHE A 193 0.34 -16.23 -3.51
N VAL A 194 1.66 -16.17 -3.76
CA VAL A 194 2.70 -16.69 -2.85
C VAL A 194 3.92 -15.79 -2.88
N GLY A 195 4.65 -15.72 -1.76
CA GLY A 195 5.90 -14.96 -1.70
C GLY A 195 6.42 -14.71 -0.30
N SER A 196 7.30 -13.73 -0.19
CA SER A 196 7.87 -13.26 1.08
C SER A 196 8.10 -11.76 1.04
N GLN A 197 8.30 -11.13 2.21
CA GLN A 197 8.65 -9.72 2.28
C GLN A 197 9.43 -9.42 3.57
N LYS A 198 10.40 -8.50 3.46
CA LYS A 198 11.13 -7.97 4.60
C LYS A 198 10.80 -6.48 4.76
N LEU A 199 10.48 -6.08 6.00
CA LEU A 199 10.28 -4.70 6.39
C LEU A 199 11.32 -4.31 7.43
N SER A 200 12.00 -3.18 7.22
CA SER A 200 12.92 -2.59 8.20
C SER A 200 12.40 -1.23 8.64
N ALA A 201 12.24 -1.05 9.93
CA ALA A 201 11.83 0.21 10.52
C ALA A 201 12.95 0.73 11.43
N SER A 202 13.37 1.97 11.23
CA SER A 202 14.36 2.64 12.07
C SER A 202 13.76 3.92 12.66
N LYS A 203 13.66 3.97 13.98
CA LYS A 203 13.27 5.16 14.74
C LYS A 203 14.37 5.52 15.74
N HIS A 204 14.32 6.72 16.30
CA HIS A 204 15.33 7.21 17.24
C HIS A 204 15.49 6.30 18.48
N SER A 205 14.44 5.57 18.87
CA SER A 205 14.39 4.70 20.05
C SER A 205 14.51 3.21 19.75
N TYR A 206 14.37 2.78 18.51
CA TYR A 206 14.49 1.37 18.13
C TYR A 206 14.76 1.17 16.64
N ASN A 207 15.36 0.02 16.31
CA ASN A 207 15.40 -0.53 14.97
C ASN A 207 14.68 -1.88 15.00
N ALA A 208 13.73 -2.08 14.09
CA ALA A 208 13.00 -3.33 13.95
C ALA A 208 13.18 -3.87 12.54
N ASP A 209 13.56 -5.14 12.44
CA ASP A 209 13.54 -5.93 11.22
C ASP A 209 12.47 -6.99 11.36
N THR A 210 11.49 -6.97 10.46
CA THR A 210 10.39 -7.94 10.43
C THR A 210 10.40 -8.64 9.10
N GLN A 211 10.43 -9.96 9.13
CA GLN A 211 10.38 -10.83 7.97
C GLN A 211 9.05 -11.56 7.95
N PHE A 212 8.44 -11.59 6.78
CA PHE A 212 7.23 -12.33 6.46
C PHE A 212 7.61 -13.39 5.45
N ASP A 213 7.62 -14.64 5.87
CA ASP A 213 7.89 -15.81 5.05
C ASP A 213 6.61 -16.59 4.79
N ASP A 214 6.64 -17.47 3.81
CA ASP A 214 5.55 -18.36 3.45
C ASP A 214 4.19 -17.61 3.27
N ILE A 215 4.27 -16.37 2.75
CA ILE A 215 3.06 -15.63 2.43
C ILE A 215 2.32 -16.42 1.35
N ALA A 216 1.08 -16.81 1.63
CA ALA A 216 0.21 -17.46 0.67
C ALA A 216 -1.24 -17.05 0.91
N GLY A 217 -2.02 -16.95 -0.15
CA GLY A 217 -3.42 -16.60 -0.02
C GLY A 217 -4.19 -16.66 -1.31
N GLY A 218 -5.49 -16.42 -1.19
CA GLY A 218 -6.41 -16.38 -2.31
C GLY A 218 -7.49 -15.33 -2.14
N VAL A 219 -7.96 -14.84 -3.26
CA VAL A 219 -9.03 -13.85 -3.38
C VAL A 219 -10.04 -14.36 -4.39
N ILE A 220 -11.30 -14.16 -4.08
CA ILE A 220 -12.41 -14.33 -5.02
C ILE A 220 -13.14 -13.00 -5.10
N ASN A 221 -13.27 -12.48 -6.32
CA ASN A 221 -14.10 -11.33 -6.62
C ASN A 221 -15.24 -11.76 -7.53
N TRP A 222 -16.44 -11.28 -7.26
CA TRP A 222 -17.55 -11.30 -8.18
C TRP A 222 -17.96 -9.84 -8.45
N THR A 223 -18.12 -9.48 -9.70
CA THR A 223 -18.52 -8.12 -10.08
C THR A 223 -19.50 -8.14 -11.24
N ASP A 224 -20.48 -7.25 -11.18
CA ASP A 224 -21.35 -6.85 -12.27
C ASP A 224 -21.28 -5.31 -12.45
N ASP A 225 -22.19 -4.73 -13.20
CA ASP A 225 -22.24 -3.28 -13.45
C ASP A 225 -22.51 -2.43 -12.21
N THR A 226 -23.02 -3.03 -11.15
CA THR A 226 -23.52 -2.34 -9.94
C THR A 226 -22.84 -2.80 -8.67
N TRP A 227 -22.52 -4.09 -8.58
CA TRP A 227 -21.99 -4.73 -7.39
C TRP A 227 -20.57 -5.25 -7.58
N THR A 228 -19.79 -5.17 -6.54
CA THR A 228 -18.55 -5.93 -6.41
C THR A 228 -18.55 -6.61 -5.04
N LEU A 229 -18.40 -7.93 -5.01
CA LEU A 229 -18.26 -8.70 -3.78
C LEU A 229 -16.87 -9.35 -3.76
N ARG A 230 -16.23 -9.32 -2.61
CA ARG A 230 -14.87 -9.82 -2.43
C ARG A 230 -14.77 -10.67 -1.18
N THR A 231 -14.04 -11.77 -1.27
CA THR A 231 -13.56 -12.52 -0.11
C THR A 231 -12.08 -12.80 -0.25
N VAL A 232 -11.36 -12.78 0.85
CA VAL A 232 -9.91 -13.01 0.88
C VAL A 232 -9.51 -13.81 2.10
N TYR A 233 -8.56 -14.72 1.90
CA TYR A 233 -7.81 -15.39 2.93
C TYR A 233 -6.32 -15.30 2.62
N ALA A 234 -5.51 -15.00 3.64
CA ALA A 234 -4.06 -15.03 3.54
C ALA A 234 -3.44 -15.55 4.83
N GLN A 235 -2.24 -16.11 4.70
CA GLN A 235 -1.41 -16.52 5.84
C GLN A 235 0.04 -16.15 5.59
N ALA A 236 0.82 -16.05 6.66
CA ALA A 236 2.26 -15.85 6.64
C ALA A 236 2.90 -16.38 7.92
N VAL A 237 4.20 -16.61 7.88
CA VAL A 237 5.06 -16.82 9.06
C VAL A 237 5.81 -15.52 9.32
N VAL A 238 5.75 -15.00 10.54
CA VAL A 238 6.32 -13.70 10.93
C VAL A 238 7.45 -13.89 11.91
N SER A 239 8.63 -13.38 11.57
CA SER A 239 9.78 -13.29 12.46
C SER A 239 10.19 -11.82 12.60
N SER A 240 10.42 -11.35 13.82
CA SER A 240 10.78 -9.96 14.07
C SER A 240 11.86 -9.84 15.15
N THR A 241 12.83 -8.99 14.89
CA THR A 241 13.86 -8.60 15.87
C THR A 241 13.81 -7.08 16.06
N THR A 242 13.57 -6.65 17.29
CA THR A 242 13.55 -5.23 17.63
C THR A 242 14.72 -4.93 18.58
N ASN A 243 15.62 -4.07 18.15
CA ASN A 243 16.73 -3.54 18.92
C ASN A 243 16.36 -2.18 19.51
N TRP A 244 16.28 -2.08 20.82
CA TRP A 244 15.89 -0.86 21.52
C TRP A 244 17.11 -0.02 21.88
N ASN A 245 17.14 1.23 21.40
CA ASN A 245 18.16 2.23 21.72
C ASN A 245 17.53 3.38 22.51
N VAL A 246 17.47 3.25 23.83
CA VAL A 246 16.98 4.34 24.69
C VAL A 246 18.18 5.10 25.25
N LYS A 247 18.31 6.38 24.86
CA LYS A 247 19.38 7.27 25.27
C LYS A 247 19.49 7.31 26.82
N ASN A 248 20.67 7.07 27.37
CA ASN A 248 20.97 7.06 28.81
C ASN A 248 20.34 5.90 29.62
N LYS A 249 20.00 4.79 28.99
CA LYS A 249 19.58 3.56 29.68
C LYS A 249 20.43 2.37 29.24
N PRO A 250 20.64 1.35 30.10
CA PRO A 250 21.34 0.15 29.68
C PRO A 250 20.68 -0.43 28.42
N PRO A 251 21.44 -1.10 27.54
CA PRO A 251 20.86 -1.73 26.36
C PRO A 251 19.71 -2.63 26.80
N ILE A 252 18.50 -2.30 26.33
CA ILE A 252 17.32 -3.11 26.59
C ILE A 252 17.48 -4.36 25.76
N LEU A 253 17.08 -5.50 26.34
CA LEU A 253 17.07 -6.77 25.64
C LEU A 253 16.41 -6.63 24.28
N ASN A 254 17.09 -7.14 23.25
CA ASN A 254 16.49 -7.33 21.94
C ASN A 254 15.23 -8.18 22.11
N THR A 255 14.11 -7.71 21.57
CA THR A 255 12.88 -8.49 21.54
C THR A 255 12.88 -9.25 20.22
N THR A 256 12.93 -10.58 20.28
CA THR A 256 12.90 -11.43 19.09
C THR A 256 11.68 -12.35 19.15
N PHE A 257 10.96 -12.42 18.05
CA PHE A 257 9.85 -13.34 17.80
C PHE A 257 10.23 -14.15 16.56
N ASN A 258 10.06 -15.46 16.62
CA ASN A 258 10.41 -16.35 15.53
C ASN A 258 9.22 -17.21 15.16
N ASP A 259 8.96 -17.30 13.86
CA ASP A 259 8.04 -18.25 13.25
C ASP A 259 6.58 -18.17 13.78
N GLU A 260 6.14 -16.96 14.13
CA GLU A 260 4.78 -16.74 14.59
C GLU A 260 3.81 -16.77 13.40
N LYS A 261 2.71 -17.49 13.53
CA LYS A 261 1.73 -17.61 12.46
C LYS A 261 0.82 -16.39 12.43
N ALA A 262 0.68 -15.80 11.23
CA ALA A 262 -0.27 -14.73 10.95
C ALA A 262 -1.32 -15.21 9.95
N LYS A 263 -2.57 -14.80 10.15
CA LYS A 263 -3.67 -15.06 9.21
C LYS A 263 -4.51 -13.81 9.04
N PHE A 264 -5.03 -13.65 7.84
CA PHE A 264 -5.94 -12.58 7.48
C PHE A 264 -7.18 -13.15 6.82
N TYR A 265 -8.33 -12.63 7.22
CA TYR A 265 -9.64 -12.94 6.65
C TYR A 265 -10.33 -11.63 6.32
N GLY A 266 -10.91 -11.53 5.14
CA GLY A 266 -11.64 -10.34 4.72
C GLY A 266 -12.85 -10.69 3.87
N VAL A 267 -13.93 -9.95 4.09
CA VAL A 267 -15.12 -9.95 3.24
C VAL A 267 -15.48 -8.49 2.98
N GLY A 268 -15.68 -8.13 1.73
CA GLY A 268 -16.02 -6.77 1.33
C GLY A 268 -17.08 -6.73 0.25
N GLY A 269 -17.75 -5.60 0.16
CA GLY A 269 -18.73 -5.35 -0.87
C GLY A 269 -18.80 -3.88 -1.25
N ARG A 270 -19.04 -3.63 -2.52
CA ARG A 270 -19.31 -2.32 -3.10
C ARG A 270 -20.61 -2.39 -3.88
N TYR A 271 -21.45 -1.40 -3.67
CA TYR A 271 -22.60 -1.08 -4.50
C TYR A 271 -22.41 0.31 -5.11
N ASP A 272 -22.62 0.46 -6.40
CA ASP A 272 -22.54 1.76 -7.07
C ASP A 272 -23.49 1.79 -8.27
N ASN A 273 -24.58 2.54 -8.16
CA ASN A 273 -25.55 2.69 -9.24
C ASN A 273 -25.37 3.99 -10.04
N GLY A 274 -24.21 4.61 -9.94
CA GLY A 274 -23.92 5.90 -10.56
C GLY A 274 -24.20 7.10 -9.63
N ASN A 275 -25.23 7.06 -8.80
CA ASN A 275 -25.55 8.10 -7.83
C ASN A 275 -25.20 7.72 -6.40
N LEU A 276 -25.70 6.59 -5.92
CA LEU A 276 -25.43 6.06 -4.58
C LEU A 276 -24.26 5.07 -4.65
N SER A 277 -23.26 5.30 -3.81
CA SER A 277 -22.15 4.37 -3.61
C SER A 277 -22.09 3.93 -2.15
N LEU A 278 -22.03 2.63 -1.92
CA LEU A 278 -21.84 2.00 -0.62
C LEU A 278 -20.59 1.12 -0.72
N VAL A 279 -19.66 1.23 0.24
CA VAL A 279 -18.49 0.35 0.33
C VAL A 279 -18.31 -0.09 1.77
N SER A 280 -18.14 -1.38 1.98
CA SER A 280 -17.96 -1.98 3.30
C SER A 280 -16.96 -3.13 3.25
N GLU A 281 -16.16 -3.27 4.28
CA GLU A 281 -15.31 -4.44 4.52
C GLU A 281 -15.36 -4.81 6.00
N VAL A 282 -15.30 -6.10 6.26
CA VAL A 282 -15.09 -6.70 7.59
C VAL A 282 -13.85 -7.57 7.50
N THR A 283 -12.90 -7.36 8.40
CA THR A 283 -11.61 -8.06 8.39
C THR A 283 -11.27 -8.58 9.77
N ARG A 284 -10.58 -9.72 9.81
CA ARG A 284 -9.95 -10.28 11.00
C ARG A 284 -8.49 -10.57 10.69
N THR A 285 -7.59 -10.02 11.49
CA THR A 285 -6.16 -10.33 11.48
C THR A 285 -5.82 -11.05 12.77
N THR A 286 -5.18 -12.22 12.68
CA THR A 286 -4.67 -12.96 13.84
C THR A 286 -3.17 -13.14 13.72
N VAL A 287 -2.43 -12.91 14.81
CA VAL A 287 -0.98 -13.07 14.84
C VAL A 287 -0.59 -13.72 16.16
N GLU A 288 -0.01 -14.92 16.10
CA GLU A 288 0.48 -15.59 17.30
C GLU A 288 1.55 -14.73 18.01
N GLY A 289 1.64 -14.86 19.33
CA GLY A 289 2.71 -14.28 20.13
C GLY A 289 2.43 -12.86 20.64
N PHE A 290 3.19 -11.89 20.19
CA PHE A 290 3.19 -10.54 20.77
C PHE A 290 2.22 -9.56 20.12
N TYR A 291 1.95 -9.73 18.85
CA TYR A 291 1.04 -8.87 18.11
C TYR A 291 -0.42 -9.17 18.49
N HIS A 292 -1.28 -8.18 18.34
CA HIS A 292 -2.69 -8.33 18.70
C HIS A 292 -3.52 -8.93 17.55
N ASP A 293 -4.45 -9.79 17.91
CA ASP A 293 -5.54 -10.15 17.01
C ASP A 293 -6.51 -8.98 16.92
N VAL A 294 -6.95 -8.62 15.72
CA VAL A 294 -7.80 -7.44 15.48
C VAL A 294 -8.96 -7.79 14.57
N ASP A 295 -10.15 -7.42 15.02
CA ASP A 295 -11.37 -7.33 14.21
C ASP A 295 -11.57 -5.88 13.78
N SER A 296 -11.88 -5.66 12.51
CA SER A 296 -12.11 -4.32 11.98
C SER A 296 -13.21 -4.34 10.93
N ALA A 297 -13.96 -3.24 10.86
CA ALA A 297 -15.00 -3.07 9.87
C ALA A 297 -15.19 -1.59 9.52
N TYR A 298 -15.71 -1.33 8.32
CA TYR A 298 -16.20 -0.01 7.96
C TYR A 298 -17.39 -0.07 7.01
N LEU A 299 -18.13 1.03 6.97
CA LEU A 299 -19.13 1.35 5.96
C LEU A 299 -18.92 2.80 5.52
N THR A 300 -18.75 3.01 4.23
CA THR A 300 -18.79 4.33 3.60
C THR A 300 -20.02 4.42 2.71
N THR A 301 -20.82 5.46 2.92
CA THR A 301 -21.97 5.80 2.09
C THR A 301 -21.71 7.15 1.44
N ALA A 302 -21.86 7.22 0.14
CA ALA A 302 -21.67 8.45 -0.64
C ALA A 302 -22.78 8.63 -1.65
N TYR A 303 -23.13 9.89 -1.95
CA TYR A 303 -24.15 10.22 -2.92
C TYR A 303 -23.69 11.33 -3.86
N ARG A 304 -23.70 11.07 -5.17
CA ARG A 304 -23.27 12.03 -6.20
C ARG A 304 -24.38 13.03 -6.51
N VAL A 305 -24.04 14.31 -6.40
CA VAL A 305 -24.90 15.44 -6.75
C VAL A 305 -24.08 16.38 -7.64
N ASN A 306 -24.23 16.24 -8.94
CA ASN A 306 -23.41 16.94 -9.94
C ASN A 306 -21.90 16.70 -9.69
N GLU A 307 -21.13 17.76 -9.44
CA GLU A 307 -19.68 17.72 -9.19
C GLU A 307 -19.35 17.39 -7.73
N PHE A 308 -20.35 17.33 -6.85
CA PHE A 308 -20.13 17.05 -5.41
C PHE A 308 -20.55 15.64 -5.06
N THR A 309 -19.75 15.01 -4.21
CA THR A 309 -20.04 13.70 -3.64
C THR A 309 -19.86 13.75 -2.12
N PRO A 310 -20.90 14.22 -1.36
CA PRO A 310 -20.88 14.07 0.09
C PRO A 310 -20.84 12.61 0.49
N TYR A 311 -20.15 12.33 1.62
CA TYR A 311 -20.04 10.99 2.17
C TYR A 311 -20.02 10.97 3.69
N VAL A 312 -20.39 9.82 4.23
CA VAL A 312 -20.22 9.48 5.64
C VAL A 312 -19.53 8.14 5.72
N THR A 313 -18.54 8.04 6.62
CA THR A 313 -17.85 6.77 6.93
C THR A 313 -17.94 6.50 8.41
N VAL A 314 -18.30 5.27 8.75
CA VAL A 314 -18.22 4.73 10.12
C VAL A 314 -17.24 3.58 10.10
N THR A 315 -16.25 3.62 11.01
CA THR A 315 -15.26 2.55 11.14
C THR A 315 -15.22 2.07 12.57
N HIS A 316 -14.89 0.80 12.76
CA HIS A 316 -14.63 0.22 14.07
C HIS A 316 -13.45 -0.74 13.99
N MET A 317 -12.66 -0.78 15.06
CA MET A 317 -11.63 -1.79 15.27
C MET A 317 -11.51 -2.13 16.75
N GLU A 318 -11.20 -3.39 17.03
CA GLU A 318 -10.91 -3.84 18.40
C GLU A 318 -9.94 -5.03 18.40
N SER A 319 -9.05 -5.06 19.38
CA SER A 319 -8.23 -6.23 19.67
C SER A 319 -9.03 -7.26 20.47
N THR A 320 -8.91 -8.54 20.09
CA THR A 320 -9.76 -9.62 20.61
C THR A 320 -9.04 -10.58 21.55
N ASP A 321 -7.72 -10.54 21.62
CA ASP A 321 -6.86 -11.45 22.39
C ASP A 321 -6.17 -10.81 23.61
N ASP A 322 -6.57 -9.63 24.03
CA ASP A 322 -5.88 -8.77 25.00
C ASP A 322 -5.48 -9.51 26.31
N ALA A 323 -6.39 -10.27 26.88
CA ALA A 323 -6.15 -10.99 28.12
C ALA A 323 -5.21 -12.20 27.93
N GLU A 324 -5.38 -12.93 26.82
CA GLU A 324 -4.59 -14.12 26.51
C GLU A 324 -3.14 -13.73 26.16
N ARG A 325 -2.96 -12.80 25.28
CA ARG A 325 -1.66 -12.27 24.86
C ARG A 325 -0.87 -11.67 26.03
N ASN A 326 -1.50 -10.85 26.85
CA ASN A 326 -0.86 -10.29 28.04
C ASN A 326 -0.39 -11.38 29.01
N ASN A 327 -1.15 -12.47 29.16
CA ASN A 327 -0.77 -13.59 29.98
C ASN A 327 0.33 -14.45 29.36
N GLN A 328 0.37 -14.61 28.03
CA GLN A 328 1.43 -15.30 27.31
C GLN A 328 2.76 -14.53 27.42
N VAL A 329 2.76 -13.24 27.18
CA VAL A 329 3.92 -12.37 27.32
C VAL A 329 4.46 -12.43 28.75
N LYS A 330 3.59 -12.39 29.75
CA LYS A 330 3.99 -12.55 31.16
C LYS A 330 4.61 -13.91 31.44
N ARG A 331 4.04 -15.01 30.92
CA ARG A 331 4.55 -16.39 31.14
C ARG A 331 5.89 -16.63 30.45
N GLN A 332 6.04 -16.23 29.20
CA GLN A 332 7.31 -16.32 28.46
C GLN A 332 8.41 -15.58 29.24
N TYR A 333 8.06 -14.43 29.79
CA TYR A 333 8.99 -13.61 30.52
C TYR A 333 9.37 -14.19 31.89
N VAL A 334 8.42 -14.70 32.66
CA VAL A 334 8.67 -15.37 33.96
C VAL A 334 9.57 -16.60 33.77
N ASN A 335 9.43 -17.31 32.65
CA ASN A 335 10.29 -18.46 32.34
C ASN A 335 11.72 -18.05 31.95
N MET A 336 11.93 -16.89 31.35
CA MET A 336 13.26 -16.34 31.02
C MET A 336 14.01 -15.82 32.26
N VAL A 337 13.32 -15.55 33.38
CA VAL A 337 13.85 -14.84 34.54
C VAL A 337 13.90 -15.75 35.77
N LYS A 338 14.79 -16.75 35.75
CA LYS A 338 15.07 -17.50 36.98
C LYS A 338 15.88 -16.73 38.02
N ASN A 339 16.53 -15.62 37.66
CA ASN A 339 17.21 -14.68 38.55
C ASN A 339 17.09 -13.21 38.05
N PRO A 340 16.13 -12.41 38.58
CA PRO A 340 15.85 -11.10 38.05
C PRO A 340 16.91 -10.07 38.49
N SER A 341 17.79 -9.66 37.59
CA SER A 341 18.60 -8.45 37.73
C SER A 341 17.73 -7.19 37.52
N ALA A 342 18.25 -6.01 37.93
CA ALA A 342 17.54 -4.74 37.68
C ALA A 342 17.27 -4.49 36.19
N ALA A 343 18.18 -4.92 35.30
CA ALA A 343 18.01 -4.86 33.85
C ALA A 343 16.85 -5.72 33.37
N THR A 344 16.69 -6.91 33.95
CA THR A 344 15.63 -7.86 33.64
C THR A 344 14.25 -7.37 34.10
N LYS A 345 14.16 -6.74 35.28
CA LYS A 345 12.92 -6.09 35.77
C LYS A 345 12.49 -4.93 34.87
N TYR A 346 13.47 -4.16 34.38
CA TYR A 346 13.19 -3.04 33.46
C TYR A 346 12.69 -3.54 32.09
N ALA A 347 13.33 -4.56 31.55
CA ALA A 347 12.90 -5.17 30.28
C ALA A 347 11.47 -5.73 30.38
N PHE A 348 11.12 -6.34 31.52
CA PHE A 348 9.76 -6.81 31.80
C PHE A 348 8.72 -5.67 31.81
N GLY A 349 8.97 -4.63 32.55
CA GLY A 349 8.08 -3.49 32.57
C GLY A 349 7.86 -2.90 31.16
N SER A 350 8.92 -2.88 30.36
CA SER A 350 8.86 -2.41 28.98
C SER A 350 8.06 -3.36 28.06
N ALA A 351 8.27 -4.65 28.13
CA ALA A 351 7.54 -5.64 27.32
C ALA A 351 6.04 -5.65 27.69
N ALA A 352 5.72 -5.61 29.00
CA ALA A 352 4.33 -5.52 29.47
C ALA A 352 3.64 -4.22 29.02
N ALA A 353 4.36 -3.09 29.06
CA ALA A 353 3.84 -1.81 28.59
C ALA A 353 3.61 -1.80 27.07
N ILE A 354 4.52 -2.39 26.29
CA ILE A 354 4.38 -2.50 24.84
C ILE A 354 3.18 -3.39 24.50
N SER A 355 3.06 -4.57 25.11
CA SER A 355 1.93 -5.47 24.88
C SER A 355 0.59 -4.83 25.25
N SER A 356 0.53 -4.10 26.37
CA SER A 356 -0.70 -3.38 26.79
C SER A 356 -1.02 -2.20 25.86
N ASN A 357 -0.01 -1.55 25.27
CA ASN A 357 -0.22 -0.46 24.31
C ASN A 357 -0.64 -0.97 22.91
N MET A 358 -0.55 -2.27 22.65
CA MET A 358 -1.08 -2.89 21.44
C MET A 358 -2.59 -3.15 21.55
N ASN A 359 -3.15 -3.18 22.77
CA ASN A 359 -4.60 -3.28 22.94
C ASN A 359 -5.24 -2.05 22.31
N ILE A 360 -6.19 -2.27 21.41
CA ILE A 360 -6.84 -1.20 20.68
C ILE A 360 -8.34 -1.44 20.57
N GLN A 361 -9.09 -0.40 20.84
CA GLN A 361 -10.51 -0.30 20.52
C GLN A 361 -10.81 1.13 20.10
N ARG A 362 -11.45 1.32 18.96
CA ARG A 362 -11.80 2.64 18.45
C ARG A 362 -12.95 2.56 17.47
N THR A 363 -13.84 3.54 17.56
CA THR A 363 -14.81 3.86 16.51
C THR A 363 -14.50 5.25 15.96
N THR A 364 -14.49 5.40 14.64
CA THR A 364 -14.30 6.71 14.00
C THR A 364 -15.50 7.01 13.11
N TYR A 365 -16.07 8.19 13.28
CA TYR A 365 -17.12 8.75 12.43
C TYR A 365 -16.50 9.85 11.58
N SER A 366 -16.63 9.76 10.27
CA SER A 366 -16.14 10.78 9.35
C SER A 366 -17.29 11.30 8.49
N ILE A 367 -17.34 12.60 8.31
CA ILE A 367 -18.25 13.26 7.36
C ILE A 367 -17.41 14.16 6.45
N GLY A 368 -17.64 14.07 5.17
CA GLY A 368 -16.87 14.82 4.20
C GLY A 368 -17.57 14.99 2.86
N THR A 369 -16.88 15.65 1.95
CA THR A 369 -17.31 15.79 0.58
C THR A 369 -16.13 15.77 -0.37
N ARG A 370 -16.34 15.24 -1.55
CA ARG A 370 -15.47 15.34 -2.72
C ARG A 370 -16.10 16.33 -3.70
N TRP A 371 -15.27 17.17 -4.30
CA TRP A 371 -15.62 18.10 -5.35
C TRP A 371 -14.72 17.89 -6.56
N ASP A 372 -15.30 17.39 -7.65
CA ASP A 372 -14.65 17.16 -8.93
C ASP A 372 -14.72 18.44 -9.78
N PHE A 373 -13.94 19.46 -9.40
CA PHE A 373 -14.01 20.80 -9.97
C PHE A 373 -13.29 20.95 -11.33
N MET A 374 -12.46 19.99 -11.68
CA MET A 374 -11.75 19.88 -12.96
C MET A 374 -11.60 18.42 -13.37
N PRO A 375 -11.50 18.11 -14.67
CA PRO A 375 -11.12 16.77 -15.11
C PRO A 375 -9.79 16.35 -14.45
N ASN A 376 -9.74 15.12 -13.95
CA ASN A 376 -8.57 14.52 -13.32
C ASN A 376 -8.09 15.17 -12.00
N ILE A 377 -8.82 16.14 -11.45
CA ILE A 377 -8.47 16.80 -10.19
C ILE A 377 -9.71 16.87 -9.29
N ALA A 378 -9.55 16.40 -8.05
CA ALA A 378 -10.59 16.45 -7.03
C ALA A 378 -10.10 17.15 -5.77
N LEU A 379 -10.93 18.02 -5.19
CA LEU A 379 -10.74 18.58 -3.85
C LEU A 379 -11.65 17.84 -2.87
N LYS A 380 -11.13 17.48 -1.72
CA LYS A 380 -11.87 16.76 -0.67
C LYS A 380 -11.70 17.43 0.67
N GLY A 381 -12.77 17.45 1.45
CA GLY A 381 -12.74 17.91 2.84
C GLY A 381 -13.44 16.90 3.75
N ASP A 382 -12.92 16.73 4.96
CA ASP A 382 -13.41 15.71 5.90
C ASP A 382 -13.18 16.15 7.34
N VAL A 383 -14.11 15.78 8.21
CA VAL A 383 -14.00 15.86 9.67
C VAL A 383 -14.20 14.47 10.22
N SER A 384 -13.21 13.97 10.95
CA SER A 384 -13.22 12.66 11.60
C SER A 384 -13.24 12.81 13.11
N TYR A 385 -14.22 12.17 13.80
CA TYR A 385 -14.36 12.11 15.25
C TYR A 385 -14.05 10.71 15.76
N LEU A 386 -13.10 10.61 16.69
CA LEU A 386 -12.62 9.37 17.26
C LEU A 386 -13.20 9.16 18.66
N THR A 387 -13.76 7.99 18.92
CA THR A 387 -14.44 7.66 20.17
C THR A 387 -14.41 6.16 20.46
N ASN A 388 -15.06 5.73 21.54
CA ASN A 388 -15.26 4.34 21.93
C ASN A 388 -13.95 3.57 22.14
N PHE A 389 -13.04 4.15 22.93
CA PHE A 389 -11.71 3.56 23.16
C PHE A 389 -11.72 2.41 24.19
N GLY A 390 -12.83 2.18 24.88
CA GLY A 390 -12.95 1.16 25.91
C GLY A 390 -11.92 1.35 27.03
N SER A 391 -11.25 0.27 27.40
CA SER A 391 -10.14 0.30 28.35
C SER A 391 -8.80 0.68 27.74
N THR A 392 -8.74 0.86 26.41
CA THR A 392 -7.52 1.14 25.63
C THR A 392 -7.28 2.65 25.45
N ASN A 393 -6.19 3.00 24.74
CA ASN A 393 -5.96 4.35 24.32
C ASN A 393 -6.54 4.66 22.92
N GLY A 394 -7.19 3.70 22.26
CA GLY A 394 -7.75 3.87 20.92
C GLY A 394 -6.72 4.20 19.83
N GLY A 395 -5.43 3.96 20.08
CA GLY A 395 -4.33 4.36 19.17
C GLY A 395 -4.02 5.86 19.18
N VAL A 396 -4.58 6.62 20.15
CA VAL A 396 -4.21 8.03 20.39
C VAL A 396 -3.21 8.13 21.55
N ASN A 397 -2.57 9.28 21.68
CA ASN A 397 -1.70 9.55 22.82
C ASN A 397 -2.50 9.45 24.13
N ALA A 398 -1.98 8.73 25.11
CA ALA A 398 -2.68 8.41 26.37
C ALA A 398 -3.20 9.66 27.12
N SER A 399 -2.55 10.81 26.95
CA SER A 399 -3.00 12.07 27.54
C SER A 399 -4.34 12.58 27.02
N TYR A 400 -4.77 12.11 25.83
CA TYR A 400 -5.99 12.57 25.15
C TYR A 400 -7.09 11.49 25.04
N LYS A 401 -6.91 10.32 25.68
CA LYS A 401 -7.87 9.22 25.57
C LYS A 401 -9.29 9.57 26.12
N ASN A 402 -9.39 10.52 27.04
CA ASN A 402 -10.65 10.94 27.65
C ASN A 402 -11.15 12.29 27.09
N GLU A 403 -10.52 12.79 26.01
CA GLU A 403 -10.89 14.03 25.36
C GLU A 403 -11.61 13.78 24.03
N ASP A 404 -12.31 14.79 23.54
CA ASP A 404 -12.79 14.77 22.16
C ASP A 404 -11.62 14.83 21.19
N ASN A 405 -11.50 13.84 20.33
CA ASN A 405 -10.41 13.74 19.37
C ASN A 405 -10.98 13.92 17.95
N ILE A 406 -10.69 15.09 17.37
CA ILE A 406 -11.21 15.49 16.05
C ILE A 406 -10.03 15.75 15.12
N LEU A 407 -10.13 15.20 13.89
CA LEU A 407 -9.20 15.45 12.81
C LEU A 407 -9.91 16.15 11.65
N TYR A 408 -9.43 17.32 11.28
CA TYR A 408 -9.85 18.06 10.10
C TYR A 408 -8.86 17.77 8.96
N THR A 409 -9.38 17.50 7.78
CA THR A 409 -8.53 17.19 6.62
C THR A 409 -9.06 17.89 5.37
N VAL A 410 -8.15 18.47 4.60
CA VAL A 410 -8.40 18.95 3.24
C VAL A 410 -7.35 18.32 2.32
N LYS A 411 -7.77 17.80 1.18
CA LYS A 411 -6.88 17.08 0.28
C LYS A 411 -7.21 17.41 -1.18
N VAL A 412 -6.17 17.66 -1.97
CA VAL A 412 -6.27 17.72 -3.43
C VAL A 412 -5.63 16.46 -3.99
N ASP A 413 -6.35 15.77 -4.85
CA ASP A 413 -5.89 14.58 -5.57
C ASP A 413 -5.92 14.85 -7.07
N ALA A 414 -4.87 14.41 -7.79
CA ALA A 414 -4.77 14.52 -9.23
C ALA A 414 -4.26 13.23 -9.84
N VAL A 415 -4.69 12.96 -11.10
CA VAL A 415 -4.13 11.90 -11.97
C VAL A 415 -3.76 12.47 -13.33
N PHE A 416 -2.72 11.96 -13.95
CA PHE A 416 -2.20 12.46 -15.24
C PHE A 416 -1.46 11.37 -16.02
#